data_354e807e6af405f9858092edb1d75c6c
#
_entry.id   354e807e6af405f9858092edb1d75c6c
#
_cell.length_a   1.000
_cell.length_b   1.000
_cell.length_c   1.000
_cell.angle_alpha   90.00
_cell.angle_beta   90.00
_cell.angle_gamma   90.00
#
_symmetry.space_group_name_H-M   'P 1'
#
loop_
_entity.id
_entity.type
_entity.pdbx_description
1 polymer ?
#
loop_
_entity_poly.entity_id
_entity_poly.type
_entity_poly.pdbx_seq_one_letter_code
_entity_poly.pdbx_strand_id
1 'polypeptide(L)'
;GLWRRDGEVSAAAARSNHEQLGDHRWFTVIDTGSLATPSERTAVALAVLGHRWRTRRDRHPILIAIDEAHNVLPAATDDPLLESAVELGVLIAGEGRKFGLHLFIASQRPGKVHPNVLSQCDNLLLMRMNGAADVADLEAVFSHVPPMLLRESLTFGLGQALVAGPLAPLPVLAQVGTRLTQEGGGDVPTTWTAPPA
;
A
#
# COMPACT_ATOMS: atom_id res chain seq x y z
N GLY A 1 12.43 -18.42 -6.69
CA GLY A 1 11.01 -18.15 -6.62
C GLY A 1 10.43 -18.52 -5.27
N LEU A 2 9.36 -17.83 -4.85
CA LEU A 2 8.64 -18.04 -3.58
C LEU A 2 7.87 -19.38 -3.54
N TRP A 3 7.70 -20.02 -4.70
CA TRP A 3 6.92 -21.25 -4.84
C TRP A 3 7.80 -22.45 -5.16
N ARG A 4 7.53 -23.56 -4.50
CA ARG A 4 8.03 -24.89 -4.91
C ARG A 4 7.06 -25.46 -5.95
N ARG A 5 7.53 -26.43 -6.78
CA ARG A 5 6.72 -27.10 -7.80
C ARG A 5 5.49 -27.85 -7.27
N ASP A 6 5.40 -28.04 -5.95
CA ASP A 6 4.32 -28.70 -5.21
C ASP A 6 3.25 -27.75 -4.67
N GLY A 7 3.32 -26.45 -4.99
CA GLY A 7 2.33 -25.46 -4.57
C GLY A 7 2.43 -25.01 -3.11
N GLU A 8 3.39 -25.52 -2.34
CA GLU A 8 3.61 -25.03 -0.99
C GLU A 8 4.35 -23.68 -0.97
N VAL A 9 3.73 -22.69 -0.31
CA VAL A 9 4.43 -21.46 0.08
C VAL A 9 5.44 -21.83 1.15
N SER A 10 6.68 -21.98 0.76
CA SER A 10 7.74 -22.30 1.70
C SER A 10 7.95 -21.10 2.66
N ALA A 11 7.58 -21.26 3.93
CA ALA A 11 8.03 -20.38 5.00
C ALA A 11 9.57 -20.28 5.05
N ALA A 12 10.28 -21.26 4.45
CA ALA A 12 11.71 -21.22 4.20
C ALA A 12 12.08 -20.25 3.07
N ALA A 13 11.25 -20.07 2.03
CA ALA A 13 11.53 -19.07 0.99
C ALA A 13 11.40 -17.63 1.51
N ALA A 14 10.45 -17.38 2.41
CA ALA A 14 10.36 -16.11 3.13
C ALA A 14 11.56 -15.91 4.09
N ARG A 15 12.04 -16.99 4.70
CA ARG A 15 13.26 -16.97 5.54
C ARG A 15 14.54 -16.92 4.70
N SER A 16 14.63 -17.66 3.61
CA SER A 16 15.82 -17.68 2.74
C SER A 16 16.04 -16.33 2.05
N ASN A 17 14.99 -15.61 1.73
CA ASN A 17 15.15 -14.22 1.29
C ASN A 17 15.70 -13.32 2.40
N HIS A 18 15.37 -13.57 3.66
CA HIS A 18 15.92 -12.84 4.80
C HIS A 18 17.37 -13.22 5.09
N GLU A 19 17.73 -14.51 4.95
CA GLU A 19 19.08 -15.02 5.18
C GLU A 19 20.03 -14.80 3.97
N GLN A 20 19.51 -14.89 2.73
CA GLN A 20 20.31 -14.62 1.53
C GLN A 20 20.51 -13.12 1.25
N LEU A 21 19.73 -12.26 1.88
CA LEU A 21 19.80 -10.82 1.70
C LEU A 21 20.82 -10.15 2.63
N GLY A 22 21.69 -10.90 3.32
CA GLY A 22 22.77 -10.38 4.17
C GLY A 22 22.35 -9.22 5.08
N ASP A 23 22.98 -9.04 6.21
CA ASP A 23 22.65 -8.12 7.31
C ASP A 23 22.47 -6.61 6.98
N HIS A 24 22.44 -6.23 5.69
CA HIS A 24 22.45 -4.83 5.25
C HIS A 24 21.34 -4.44 4.27
N ARG A 25 20.28 -5.22 4.11
CA ARG A 25 19.18 -4.82 3.20
C ARG A 25 18.07 -4.09 3.94
N TRP A 26 18.10 -2.79 3.76
CA TRP A 26 17.10 -1.86 4.29
C TRP A 26 15.75 -1.92 3.55
N PHE A 27 15.68 -2.64 2.42
CA PHE A 27 14.52 -2.61 1.54
C PHE A 27 14.30 -3.97 0.88
N THR A 28 13.04 -4.45 0.91
CA THR A 28 12.59 -5.68 0.23
C THR A 28 11.35 -5.38 -0.60
N VAL A 29 11.38 -5.71 -1.87
CA VAL A 29 10.20 -5.64 -2.76
C VAL A 29 9.64 -7.04 -2.95
N ILE A 30 8.33 -7.18 -2.78
CA ILE A 30 7.59 -8.40 -3.08
C ILE A 30 6.68 -8.08 -4.27
N ASP A 31 7.11 -8.47 -5.46
CA ASP A 31 6.31 -8.31 -6.66
C ASP A 31 5.24 -9.40 -6.72
N THR A 32 3.99 -8.97 -6.58
CA THR A 32 2.82 -9.84 -6.71
C THR A 32 2.21 -9.79 -8.12
N GLY A 33 2.69 -8.92 -9.00
CA GLY A 33 2.21 -8.79 -10.38
C GLY A 33 2.50 -10.03 -11.24
N SER A 34 3.56 -10.78 -10.90
CA SER A 34 3.93 -12.04 -11.56
C SER A 34 3.05 -13.23 -11.17
N LEU A 35 2.19 -13.10 -10.15
CA LEU A 35 1.31 -14.17 -9.68
C LEU A 35 0.06 -14.26 -10.56
N ALA A 36 -0.34 -15.51 -10.87
CA ALA A 36 -1.37 -15.78 -11.87
C ALA A 36 -2.79 -15.42 -11.36
N THR A 37 -3.04 -15.60 -10.06
CA THR A 37 -4.40 -15.47 -9.50
C THR A 37 -4.48 -14.45 -8.35
N PRO A 38 -5.65 -13.84 -8.12
CA PRO A 38 -5.88 -13.02 -6.94
C PRO A 38 -5.64 -13.76 -5.62
N SER A 39 -6.04 -15.03 -5.53
CA SER A 39 -5.85 -15.86 -4.33
C SER A 39 -4.38 -16.07 -3.99
N GLU A 40 -3.49 -16.21 -4.98
CA GLU A 40 -2.04 -16.29 -4.76
C GLU A 40 -1.51 -14.97 -4.17
N ARG A 41 -1.97 -13.82 -4.68
CA ARG A 41 -1.59 -12.50 -4.15
C ARG A 41 -2.05 -12.34 -2.70
N THR A 42 -3.28 -12.74 -2.41
CA THR A 42 -3.82 -12.75 -1.05
C THR A 42 -3.01 -13.63 -0.11
N ALA A 43 -2.65 -14.85 -0.55
CA ALA A 43 -1.83 -15.77 0.25
C ALA A 43 -0.45 -15.17 0.59
N VAL A 44 0.18 -14.50 -0.36
CA VAL A 44 1.47 -13.80 -0.14
C VAL A 44 1.29 -12.65 0.85
N ALA A 45 0.28 -11.81 0.67
CA ALA A 45 -0.02 -10.70 1.56
C ALA A 45 -0.28 -11.19 3.00
N LEU A 46 -1.14 -12.21 3.15
CA LEU A 46 -1.44 -12.84 4.44
C LEU A 46 -0.19 -13.43 5.10
N ALA A 47 0.68 -14.10 4.33
CA ALA A 47 1.92 -14.66 4.84
C ALA A 47 2.87 -13.57 5.37
N VAL A 48 3.00 -12.46 4.64
CA VAL A 48 3.86 -11.33 5.01
C VAL A 48 3.31 -10.61 6.25
N LEU A 49 2.05 -10.19 6.22
CA LEU A 49 1.41 -9.51 7.35
C LEU A 49 1.40 -10.41 8.60
N GLY A 50 1.02 -11.67 8.43
CA GLY A 50 1.00 -12.65 9.50
C GLY A 50 2.38 -12.92 10.08
N HIS A 51 3.43 -13.00 9.26
CA HIS A 51 4.80 -13.13 9.75
C HIS A 51 5.20 -11.91 10.59
N ARG A 52 5.00 -10.70 10.09
CA ARG A 52 5.33 -9.47 10.81
C ARG A 52 4.56 -9.33 12.12
N TRP A 53 3.28 -9.71 12.11
CA TRP A 53 2.49 -9.70 13.34
C TRP A 53 2.95 -10.74 14.36
N ARG A 54 3.29 -11.95 13.95
CA ARG A 54 3.81 -13.01 14.84
C ARG A 54 5.16 -12.62 15.48
N THR A 55 6.05 -12.01 14.72
CA THR A 55 7.41 -11.60 15.17
C THR A 55 7.45 -10.18 15.77
N ARG A 56 6.30 -9.52 15.95
CA ARG A 56 6.22 -8.14 16.41
C ARG A 56 6.92 -7.85 17.75
N ARG A 57 7.03 -8.88 18.62
CA ARG A 57 7.67 -8.75 19.94
C ARG A 57 9.18 -8.53 19.85
N ASP A 58 9.80 -8.86 18.72
CA ASP A 58 11.22 -8.61 18.46
C ASP A 58 11.49 -7.11 18.28
N ARG A 59 10.42 -6.30 18.11
CA ARG A 59 10.47 -4.83 18.02
C ARG A 59 11.45 -4.30 16.98
N HIS A 60 11.62 -5.00 15.88
CA HIS A 60 12.36 -4.50 14.72
C HIS A 60 11.51 -3.48 13.96
N PRO A 61 11.92 -2.20 13.90
CA PRO A 61 11.19 -1.18 13.18
C PRO A 61 11.07 -1.54 11.70
N ILE A 62 9.86 -1.51 11.17
CA ILE A 62 9.61 -1.75 9.76
C ILE A 62 8.45 -0.90 9.26
N LEU A 63 8.61 -0.35 8.06
CA LEU A 63 7.55 0.25 7.28
C LEU A 63 7.08 -0.75 6.22
N ILE A 64 5.84 -1.16 6.30
CA ILE A 64 5.20 -2.06 5.34
C ILE A 64 4.44 -1.18 4.36
N ALA A 65 4.93 -1.06 3.14
CA ALA A 65 4.25 -0.35 2.07
C ALA A 65 3.37 -1.32 1.27
N ILE A 66 2.10 -0.97 1.09
CA ILE A 66 1.12 -1.75 0.34
C ILE A 66 0.62 -0.86 -0.78
N ASP A 67 1.04 -1.16 -1.99
CA ASP A 67 0.53 -0.52 -3.19
C ASP A 67 -0.79 -1.18 -3.62
N GLU A 68 -1.68 -0.37 -4.23
CA GLU A 68 -3.05 -0.76 -4.56
C GLU A 68 -3.75 -1.49 -3.39
N ALA A 69 -3.68 -0.88 -2.21
CA ALA A 69 -4.09 -1.47 -0.95
C ALA A 69 -5.55 -1.96 -0.94
N HIS A 70 -6.41 -1.44 -1.79
CA HIS A 70 -7.78 -1.90 -1.97
C HIS A 70 -7.89 -3.37 -2.46
N ASN A 71 -6.81 -3.93 -3.03
CA ASN A 71 -6.75 -5.34 -3.42
C ASN A 71 -6.32 -6.27 -2.26
N VAL A 72 -5.67 -5.73 -1.22
CA VAL A 72 -5.14 -6.50 -0.09
C VAL A 72 -5.99 -6.30 1.16
N LEU A 73 -6.51 -5.08 1.34
CA LEU A 73 -7.26 -4.64 2.51
C LEU A 73 -8.59 -4.01 2.07
N PRO A 74 -9.46 -4.74 1.34
CA PRO A 74 -10.71 -4.20 0.83
C PRO A 74 -11.71 -3.89 1.95
N ALA A 75 -12.64 -2.97 1.65
CA ALA A 75 -13.73 -2.59 2.56
C ALA A 75 -14.69 -3.74 2.86
N ALA A 76 -14.87 -4.65 1.90
CA ALA A 76 -15.69 -5.86 2.04
C ALA A 76 -15.14 -6.99 1.15
N THR A 77 -15.27 -8.22 1.60
CA THR A 77 -14.89 -9.42 0.85
C THR A 77 -15.68 -10.62 1.34
N ASP A 78 -15.93 -11.57 0.44
CA ASP A 78 -16.51 -12.89 0.75
C ASP A 78 -15.42 -13.99 0.73
N ASP A 79 -14.17 -13.63 0.48
CA ASP A 79 -13.02 -14.55 0.49
C ASP A 79 -12.44 -14.64 1.92
N PRO A 80 -12.53 -15.79 2.62
CA PRO A 80 -12.04 -15.95 3.98
C PRO A 80 -10.53 -15.71 4.12
N LEU A 81 -9.76 -15.98 3.06
CA LEU A 81 -8.32 -15.75 3.05
C LEU A 81 -8.01 -14.25 3.05
N LEU A 82 -8.75 -13.51 2.23
CA LEU A 82 -8.62 -12.06 2.15
C LEU A 82 -9.15 -11.38 3.42
N GLU A 83 -10.23 -11.90 4.02
CA GLU A 83 -10.74 -11.44 5.31
C GLU A 83 -9.67 -11.56 6.41
N SER A 84 -8.95 -12.69 6.47
CA SER A 84 -7.83 -12.88 7.41
C SER A 84 -6.68 -11.88 7.17
N ALA A 85 -6.41 -11.50 5.91
CA ALA A 85 -5.42 -10.48 5.60
C ALA A 85 -5.89 -9.08 6.06
N VAL A 86 -7.18 -8.78 5.87
CA VAL A 86 -7.80 -7.53 6.35
C VAL A 86 -7.72 -7.42 7.86
N GLU A 87 -8.06 -8.49 8.61
CA GLU A 87 -7.97 -8.50 10.07
C GLU A 87 -6.55 -8.19 10.56
N LEU A 88 -5.53 -8.81 9.93
CA LEU A 88 -4.12 -8.51 10.23
C LEU A 88 -3.76 -7.06 9.90
N GLY A 89 -4.23 -6.55 8.78
CA GLY A 89 -4.05 -5.15 8.39
C GLY A 89 -4.62 -4.19 9.43
N VAL A 90 -5.84 -4.44 9.90
CA VAL A 90 -6.50 -3.66 10.96
C VAL A 90 -5.71 -3.71 12.27
N LEU A 91 -5.25 -4.92 12.68
CA LEU A 91 -4.43 -5.08 13.89
C LEU A 91 -3.10 -4.31 13.78
N ILE A 92 -2.42 -4.40 12.64
CA ILE A 92 -1.16 -3.69 12.42
C ILE A 92 -1.39 -2.18 12.39
N ALA A 93 -2.44 -1.71 11.72
CA ALA A 93 -2.79 -0.29 11.68
C ALA A 93 -3.06 0.26 13.08
N GLY A 94 -3.86 -0.43 13.90
CA GLY A 94 -4.26 0.04 15.23
C GLY A 94 -3.20 -0.13 16.31
N GLU A 95 -2.43 -1.22 16.25
CA GLU A 95 -1.54 -1.61 17.35
C GLU A 95 -0.05 -1.71 16.97
N GLY A 96 0.24 -1.77 15.68
CA GLY A 96 1.59 -2.03 15.16
C GLY A 96 2.65 -1.07 15.68
N ARG A 97 2.29 0.21 15.85
CA ARG A 97 3.20 1.26 16.35
C ARG A 97 3.87 0.88 17.68
N LYS A 98 3.17 0.19 18.58
CA LYS A 98 3.72 -0.28 19.87
C LYS A 98 4.90 -1.24 19.70
N PHE A 99 4.99 -1.87 18.53
CA PHE A 99 5.99 -2.88 18.19
C PHE A 99 6.96 -2.43 17.09
N GLY A 100 6.84 -1.16 16.63
CA GLY A 100 7.63 -0.64 15.51
C GLY A 100 7.12 -1.04 14.14
N LEU A 101 5.89 -1.58 14.03
CA LEU A 101 5.27 -1.86 12.74
C LEU A 101 4.46 -0.65 12.28
N HIS A 102 4.77 -0.16 11.08
CA HIS A 102 4.09 0.97 10.46
C HIS A 102 3.57 0.58 9.09
N LEU A 103 2.39 1.07 8.72
CA LEU A 103 1.81 0.90 7.40
C LEU A 103 1.96 2.18 6.57
N PHE A 104 2.32 2.01 5.31
CA PHE A 104 2.17 3.01 4.25
C PHE A 104 1.22 2.42 3.20
N ILE A 105 0.07 3.04 3.03
CA ILE A 105 -1.00 2.55 2.17
C ILE A 105 -1.11 3.47 0.96
N ALA A 106 -0.93 2.93 -0.22
CA ALA A 106 -1.19 3.63 -1.48
C ALA A 106 -2.43 3.02 -2.16
N SER A 107 -3.34 3.86 -2.63
CA SER A 107 -4.52 3.42 -3.36
C SER A 107 -5.08 4.56 -4.21
N GLN A 108 -5.54 4.21 -5.41
CA GLN A 108 -6.31 5.12 -6.26
C GLN A 108 -7.81 5.11 -5.91
N ARG A 109 -8.24 4.19 -5.03
CA ARG A 109 -9.64 3.98 -4.63
C ARG A 109 -9.76 3.94 -3.10
N PRO A 110 -9.64 5.07 -2.41
CA PRO A 110 -9.66 5.10 -0.95
C PRO A 110 -10.94 4.51 -0.35
N GLY A 111 -12.11 4.79 -0.93
CA GLY A 111 -13.39 4.22 -0.48
C GLY A 111 -13.51 2.70 -0.64
N LYS A 112 -12.57 2.04 -1.34
CA LYS A 112 -12.48 0.58 -1.42
C LYS A 112 -11.52 -0.05 -0.42
N VAL A 113 -10.75 0.75 0.30
CA VAL A 113 -9.88 0.27 1.39
C VAL A 113 -10.69 0.17 2.68
N HIS A 114 -10.37 -0.82 3.52
CA HIS A 114 -11.09 -1.07 4.77
C HIS A 114 -11.08 0.17 5.69
N PRO A 115 -12.25 0.65 6.15
CA PRO A 115 -12.36 1.92 6.87
C PRO A 115 -11.58 1.93 8.18
N ASN A 116 -11.50 0.80 8.90
CA ASN A 116 -10.71 0.72 10.13
C ASN A 116 -9.21 0.79 9.88
N VAL A 117 -8.72 0.48 8.68
CA VAL A 117 -7.32 0.67 8.32
C VAL A 117 -7.06 2.13 8.01
N LEU A 118 -7.91 2.76 7.18
CA LEU A 118 -7.76 4.17 6.82
C LEU A 118 -7.88 5.10 8.03
N SER A 119 -8.82 4.84 8.94
CA SER A 119 -9.03 5.67 10.13
C SER A 119 -7.86 5.64 11.12
N GLN A 120 -6.95 4.67 11.00
CA GLN A 120 -5.71 4.61 11.78
C GLN A 120 -4.52 5.29 11.08
N CYS A 121 -4.72 5.82 9.88
CA CYS A 121 -3.70 6.59 9.18
C CYS A 121 -3.71 8.04 9.67
N ASP A 122 -2.70 8.41 10.46
CA ASP A 122 -2.56 9.78 10.99
C ASP A 122 -2.15 10.79 9.90
N ASN A 123 -1.44 10.33 8.87
CA ASN A 123 -0.91 11.17 7.80
C ASN A 123 -1.61 10.89 6.48
N LEU A 124 -1.81 11.95 5.71
CA LEU A 124 -2.37 11.91 4.38
C LEU A 124 -1.42 12.59 3.39
N LEU A 125 -1.08 11.87 2.32
CA LEU A 125 -0.49 12.42 1.11
C LEU A 125 -1.51 12.24 -0.02
N LEU A 126 -2.25 13.30 -0.34
CA LEU A 126 -3.31 13.26 -1.33
C LEU A 126 -2.83 13.88 -2.63
N MET A 127 -2.73 13.07 -3.65
CA MET A 127 -2.47 13.48 -5.02
C MET A 127 -3.79 13.81 -5.75
N ARG A 128 -3.73 14.05 -7.07
CA ARG A 128 -4.92 14.31 -7.88
C ARG A 128 -5.92 13.16 -7.78
N MET A 129 -7.16 13.52 -7.45
CA MET A 129 -8.32 12.62 -7.45
C MET A 129 -9.18 12.83 -8.69
N ASN A 130 -9.82 11.75 -9.17
CA ASN A 130 -10.67 11.81 -10.36
C ASN A 130 -12.16 11.80 -10.02
N GLY A 131 -12.53 11.34 -8.81
CA GLY A 131 -13.93 11.19 -8.40
C GLY A 131 -14.28 12.00 -7.16
N ALA A 132 -15.37 12.77 -7.24
CA ALA A 132 -15.89 13.50 -6.08
C ALA A 132 -16.37 12.55 -4.96
N ALA A 133 -16.82 11.34 -5.31
CA ALA A 133 -17.22 10.32 -4.34
C ALA A 133 -16.03 9.86 -3.49
N ASP A 134 -14.87 9.59 -4.13
CA ASP A 134 -13.66 9.19 -3.41
C ASP A 134 -13.16 10.30 -2.46
N VAL A 135 -13.33 11.57 -2.85
CA VAL A 135 -13.00 12.72 -1.98
C VAL A 135 -13.95 12.79 -0.79
N ALA A 136 -15.25 12.51 -0.98
CA ALA A 136 -16.20 12.46 0.12
C ALA A 136 -15.89 11.35 1.15
N ASP A 137 -15.43 10.19 0.67
CA ASP A 137 -14.95 9.10 1.55
C ASP A 137 -13.73 9.55 2.38
N LEU A 138 -12.81 10.30 1.77
CA LEU A 138 -11.66 10.87 2.49
C LEU A 138 -12.07 11.94 3.50
N GLU A 139 -13.07 12.77 3.18
CA GLU A 139 -13.60 13.76 4.12
C GLU A 139 -14.15 13.10 5.40
N ALA A 140 -14.80 11.94 5.26
CA ALA A 140 -15.32 11.19 6.40
C ALA A 140 -14.21 10.61 7.29
N VAL A 141 -13.09 10.20 6.70
CA VAL A 141 -11.97 9.58 7.42
C VAL A 141 -11.02 10.62 8.01
N PHE A 142 -10.60 11.59 7.20
CA PHE A 142 -9.60 12.61 7.58
C PHE A 142 -10.26 13.91 8.06
N SER A 143 -11.13 13.80 9.07
CA SER A 143 -11.90 14.91 9.62
C SER A 143 -11.07 16.09 10.17
N HIS A 144 -9.76 15.85 10.41
CA HIS A 144 -8.82 16.90 10.83
C HIS A 144 -8.31 17.77 9.67
N VAL A 145 -8.59 17.37 8.43
CA VAL A 145 -8.24 18.13 7.22
C VAL A 145 -9.48 18.93 6.76
N PRO A 146 -9.36 20.24 6.53
CA PRO A 146 -10.48 21.03 6.01
C PRO A 146 -11.04 20.46 4.71
N PRO A 147 -12.36 20.19 4.59
CA PRO A 147 -12.94 19.57 3.40
C PRO A 147 -12.64 20.30 2.09
N MET A 148 -12.53 21.62 2.14
CA MET A 148 -12.18 22.43 0.98
C MET A 148 -10.82 22.04 0.40
N LEU A 149 -9.83 21.78 1.24
CA LEU A 149 -8.49 21.37 0.79
C LEU A 149 -8.49 19.96 0.17
N LEU A 150 -9.32 19.05 0.70
CA LEU A 150 -9.49 17.72 0.09
C LEU A 150 -10.11 17.83 -1.31
N ARG A 151 -11.12 18.70 -1.47
CA ARG A 151 -11.81 18.93 -2.77
C ARG A 151 -10.90 19.56 -3.82
N GLU A 152 -9.92 20.35 -3.42
CA GLU A 152 -8.95 20.90 -4.37
C GLU A 152 -8.16 19.82 -5.13
N SER A 153 -8.03 18.61 -4.54
CA SER A 153 -7.37 17.47 -5.19
C SER A 153 -7.97 17.09 -6.56
N LEU A 154 -9.23 17.43 -6.80
CA LEU A 154 -9.88 17.23 -8.11
C LEU A 154 -9.27 18.09 -9.23
N THR A 155 -8.60 19.17 -8.86
CA THR A 155 -8.00 20.14 -9.81
C THR A 155 -6.48 20.14 -9.82
N PHE A 156 -5.84 19.28 -9.00
CA PHE A 156 -4.39 19.21 -8.91
C PHE A 156 -3.75 18.92 -10.26
N GLY A 157 -2.68 19.63 -10.57
CA GLY A 157 -1.80 19.35 -11.68
C GLY A 157 -0.88 18.15 -11.39
N LEU A 158 -0.07 17.82 -12.38
CA LEU A 158 0.92 16.74 -12.26
C LEU A 158 1.91 17.04 -11.12
N GLY A 159 2.06 16.10 -10.21
CA GLY A 159 2.97 16.20 -9.06
C GLY A 159 2.49 17.13 -7.93
N GLN A 160 1.32 17.74 -8.03
CA GLN A 160 0.73 18.47 -6.91
C GLN A 160 0.15 17.51 -5.89
N ALA A 161 0.34 17.83 -4.61
CA ALA A 161 -0.14 17.02 -3.48
C ALA A 161 -0.55 17.90 -2.31
N LEU A 162 -1.54 17.43 -1.55
CA LEU A 162 -1.86 17.91 -0.21
C LEU A 162 -1.19 16.97 0.80
N VAL A 163 -0.38 17.54 1.70
CA VAL A 163 0.24 16.81 2.82
C VAL A 163 -0.44 17.27 4.11
N ALA A 164 -0.94 16.33 4.90
CA ALA A 164 -1.62 16.61 6.16
C ALA A 164 -1.33 15.54 7.21
N GLY A 165 -1.55 15.89 8.49
CA GLY A 165 -1.29 15.04 9.64
C GLY A 165 0.01 15.39 10.34
N PRO A 166 0.47 14.59 11.33
CA PRO A 166 1.69 14.84 12.09
C PRO A 166 2.99 15.04 11.27
N LEU A 167 2.98 14.63 10.01
CA LEU A 167 4.10 14.86 9.08
C LEU A 167 4.30 16.34 8.74
N ALA A 168 3.22 17.14 8.81
CA ALA A 168 3.25 18.56 8.52
C ALA A 168 2.50 19.34 9.63
N PRO A 169 3.04 20.47 10.15
CA PRO A 169 2.42 21.22 11.24
C PRO A 169 1.03 21.77 10.90
N LEU A 170 0.78 21.99 9.62
CA LEU A 170 -0.52 22.38 9.03
C LEU A 170 -0.68 21.65 7.69
N PRO A 171 -1.91 21.45 7.21
CA PRO A 171 -2.12 20.97 5.85
C PRO A 171 -1.44 21.87 4.83
N VAL A 172 -0.60 21.30 3.99
CA VAL A 172 0.26 22.04 3.03
C VAL A 172 0.04 21.51 1.64
N LEU A 173 -0.14 22.41 0.67
CA LEU A 173 -0.05 22.10 -0.74
C LEU A 173 1.43 22.08 -1.15
N ALA A 174 1.86 20.99 -1.75
CA ALA A 174 3.24 20.77 -2.16
C ALA A 174 3.33 20.40 -3.64
N GLN A 175 4.45 20.74 -4.25
CA GLN A 175 4.84 20.22 -5.57
C GLN A 175 5.91 19.15 -5.35
N VAL A 176 5.61 17.91 -5.73
CA VAL A 176 6.59 16.81 -5.71
C VAL A 176 7.68 17.12 -6.72
N GLY A 177 8.93 17.00 -6.28
CA GLY A 177 10.10 17.29 -7.11
C GLY A 177 10.36 16.24 -8.19
N THR A 178 11.45 16.43 -8.91
CA THR A 178 11.89 15.52 -9.97
C THR A 178 12.19 14.14 -9.38
N ARG A 179 11.74 13.10 -10.07
CA ARG A 179 12.02 11.70 -9.71
C ARG A 179 13.53 11.45 -9.77
N LEU A 180 14.06 10.80 -8.72
CA LEU A 180 15.48 10.42 -8.62
C LEU A 180 15.76 9.03 -9.19
N THR A 181 14.72 8.23 -9.39
CA THR A 181 14.80 6.86 -9.90
C THR A 181 14.29 6.78 -11.33
N GLN A 182 14.79 5.80 -12.07
CA GLN A 182 14.26 5.47 -13.39
C GLN A 182 12.89 4.80 -13.24
N GLU A 183 11.93 5.16 -14.11
CA GLU A 183 10.64 4.48 -14.19
C GLU A 183 10.84 3.07 -14.74
N GLY A 184 10.38 2.07 -13.98
CA GLY A 184 10.27 0.69 -14.45
C GLY A 184 8.87 0.46 -15.02
N GLY A 185 8.78 -0.36 -16.04
CA GLY A 185 7.55 -0.63 -16.77
C GLY A 185 7.70 -0.17 -18.22
N GLY A 186 7.47 -1.07 -19.16
CA GLY A 186 7.43 -0.70 -20.58
C GLY A 186 6.24 0.20 -20.83
N ASP A 187 6.46 1.41 -21.31
CA ASP A 187 5.39 2.18 -21.89
C ASP A 187 4.71 1.36 -23.00
N VAL A 188 3.40 1.44 -23.04
CA VAL A 188 2.67 0.91 -24.20
C VAL A 188 3.26 1.59 -25.43
N PRO A 189 3.67 0.82 -26.47
CA PRO A 189 4.32 1.40 -27.62
C PRO A 189 3.47 2.56 -28.18
N THR A 190 4.05 3.74 -28.29
CA THR A 190 3.37 4.92 -28.86
C THR A 190 3.06 4.75 -30.34
N THR A 191 3.54 3.67 -30.97
CA THR A 191 3.38 3.34 -32.37
C THR A 191 2.19 2.41 -32.66
N TRP A 192 1.04 2.73 -32.09
CA TRP A 192 -0.21 1.98 -32.33
C TRP A 192 -0.63 1.94 -33.81
N THR A 193 -0.13 2.90 -34.61
CA THR A 193 -0.50 3.08 -36.01
C THR A 193 0.54 2.54 -36.99
N ALA A 194 1.68 2.01 -36.51
CA ALA A 194 2.65 1.41 -37.41
C ALA A 194 2.17 0.00 -37.82
N PRO A 195 1.99 -0.29 -39.12
CA PRO A 195 1.69 -1.64 -39.57
C PRO A 195 2.83 -2.59 -39.17
N PRO A 196 2.55 -3.86 -38.86
CA PRO A 196 3.60 -4.84 -38.62
C PRO A 196 4.51 -4.94 -39.83
N ALA A 197 5.82 -4.92 -39.59
CA ALA A 197 6.85 -5.09 -40.61
C ALA A 197 6.85 -6.52 -41.17
#